data_be7ecabad080310f86123f97fd76d38f
#
_entry.id   be7ecabad080310f86123f97fd76d38f
#
_cell.length_a   1.000
_cell.length_b   1.000
_cell.length_c   1.000
_cell.angle_alpha   90.00
_cell.angle_beta   90.00
_cell.angle_gamma   90.00
#
_symmetry.space_group_name_H-M   'P 1'
#
loop_
_entity.id
_entity.type
_entity.pdbx_description
1 polymer ?
#
loop_
_entity_poly.entity_id
_entity_poly.type
_entity_poly.pdbx_seq_one_letter_code
_entity_poly.pdbx_strand_id
1 'polypeptide(L)'
;MLNYKNNDPYIEGTSLYDLVKVCQTPFYVYSQEKIINQVNKTKEILGNNIFYSIKSNSNQAILKLMNSLDIGADVVSVGELKRALEAGFDPNKIIFEGVGKSDQDLLYAIHKNIRLINTESLEEIKLLDNLANEKNRIVDIGVRLNPDVDGETLSKISTGKKTDKFGIEFDNIDKIIKLVKSCKSLNLIGISCHIGSQISKNEAYKNTFSQMKMAADKFIESGINIKHVDLGGGFHVKYKDSDPDFNIKTVKDCLLYTSDAA
;
A
#
# COMPACT_ATOMS: atom_id res chain seq x y z
N MET A 1 25.27 -1.76 -8.47
CA MET A 1 25.72 -0.41 -8.87
C MET A 1 26.32 -0.52 -10.26
N LEU A 2 26.25 0.53 -11.08
CA LEU A 2 26.93 0.56 -12.36
C LEU A 2 28.45 0.50 -12.09
N ASN A 3 29.11 -0.49 -12.65
CA ASN A 3 30.54 -0.69 -12.54
C ASN A 3 31.16 -0.62 -13.94
N TYR A 4 32.43 -0.24 -14.05
CA TYR A 4 33.15 -0.19 -15.30
C TYR A 4 34.31 -1.17 -15.30
N LYS A 5 34.46 -1.97 -16.37
CA LYS A 5 35.58 -2.82 -16.65
C LYS A 5 36.11 -2.49 -18.06
N ASN A 6 37.30 -1.98 -18.16
CA ASN A 6 37.91 -1.56 -19.46
C ASN A 6 36.96 -0.60 -20.25
N ASN A 7 36.40 0.40 -19.58
CA ASN A 7 35.42 1.33 -20.12
C ASN A 7 34.03 0.72 -20.53
N ASP A 8 33.83 -0.56 -20.35
CA ASP A 8 32.53 -1.19 -20.56
C ASP A 8 31.68 -1.10 -19.25
N PRO A 9 30.46 -0.55 -19.31
CA PRO A 9 29.58 -0.48 -18.17
C PRO A 9 28.89 -1.81 -17.88
N TYR A 10 28.88 -2.22 -16.61
CA TYR A 10 28.31 -3.48 -16.11
C TYR A 10 27.27 -3.24 -15.02
N ILE A 11 26.22 -4.05 -15.02
CA ILE A 11 25.25 -4.20 -13.91
C ILE A 11 25.18 -5.69 -13.56
N GLU A 12 25.49 -6.05 -12.31
CA GLU A 12 25.46 -7.44 -11.80
C GLU A 12 26.24 -8.44 -12.68
N GLY A 13 27.39 -8.02 -13.18
CA GLY A 13 28.24 -8.88 -14.03
C GLY A 13 27.80 -8.93 -15.50
N THR A 14 26.70 -8.31 -15.88
CA THR A 14 26.21 -8.23 -17.26
C THR A 14 26.71 -6.93 -17.92
N SER A 15 27.38 -7.03 -19.08
CA SER A 15 27.76 -5.87 -19.88
C SER A 15 26.54 -5.18 -20.48
N LEU A 16 26.46 -3.85 -20.38
CA LEU A 16 25.39 -3.10 -21.04
C LEU A 16 25.53 -3.13 -22.57
N TYR A 17 26.74 -3.29 -23.10
CA TYR A 17 26.93 -3.48 -24.55
C TYR A 17 26.36 -4.81 -25.05
N ASP A 18 26.38 -5.85 -24.21
CA ASP A 18 25.76 -7.13 -24.59
C ASP A 18 24.23 -7.01 -24.54
N LEU A 19 23.66 -6.24 -23.59
CA LEU A 19 22.23 -5.99 -23.55
C LEU A 19 21.74 -5.22 -24.80
N VAL A 20 22.50 -4.25 -25.28
CA VAL A 20 22.16 -3.48 -26.49
C VAL A 20 22.09 -4.36 -27.73
N LYS A 21 22.80 -5.50 -27.77
CA LYS A 21 22.75 -6.44 -28.89
C LYS A 21 21.43 -7.22 -28.96
N VAL A 22 20.77 -7.39 -27.80
CA VAL A 22 19.54 -8.20 -27.67
C VAL A 22 18.28 -7.38 -27.35
N CYS A 23 18.44 -6.16 -26.87
CA CYS A 23 17.36 -5.25 -26.52
C CYS A 23 17.46 -3.96 -27.35
N GLN A 24 16.33 -3.54 -27.92
CA GLN A 24 16.27 -2.24 -28.61
C GLN A 24 16.34 -1.10 -27.61
N THR A 25 17.22 -0.12 -27.88
CA THR A 25 17.30 1.13 -27.10
C THR A 25 16.21 2.13 -27.48
N PRO A 26 15.73 2.97 -26.52
CA PRO A 26 16.08 3.00 -25.10
C PRO A 26 15.40 1.91 -24.30
N PHE A 27 16.03 1.42 -23.21
CA PHE A 27 15.44 0.46 -22.27
C PHE A 27 15.86 0.76 -20.83
N TYR A 28 15.07 0.26 -19.87
CA TYR A 28 15.39 0.30 -18.45
C TYR A 28 16.03 -1.02 -18.00
N VAL A 29 17.03 -0.94 -17.15
CA VAL A 29 17.69 -2.09 -16.52
C VAL A 29 17.40 -2.06 -15.02
N TYR A 30 16.83 -3.15 -14.50
CA TYR A 30 16.56 -3.32 -13.08
C TYR A 30 17.55 -4.31 -12.48
N SER A 31 18.18 -3.91 -11.37
CA SER A 31 19.10 -4.76 -10.61
C SER A 31 18.30 -5.63 -9.64
N GLN A 32 18.32 -6.94 -9.85
CA GLN A 32 17.67 -7.91 -8.99
C GLN A 32 18.27 -7.88 -7.58
N GLU A 33 19.59 -7.85 -7.48
CA GLU A 33 20.33 -7.78 -6.20
C GLU A 33 19.93 -6.55 -5.38
N LYS A 34 19.83 -5.39 -6.03
CA LYS A 34 19.41 -4.17 -5.34
C LYS A 34 17.97 -4.25 -4.82
N ILE A 35 17.07 -4.83 -5.60
CA ILE A 35 15.69 -5.03 -5.17
C ILE A 35 15.65 -5.95 -3.96
N ILE A 36 16.32 -7.10 -4.01
CA ILE A 36 16.39 -8.06 -2.89
C ILE A 36 16.96 -7.38 -1.64
N ASN A 37 18.08 -6.69 -1.77
CA ASN A 37 18.73 -6.01 -0.65
C ASN A 37 17.85 -4.94 -0.04
N GLN A 38 17.12 -4.16 -0.85
CA GLN A 38 16.20 -3.15 -0.34
C GLN A 38 15.00 -3.78 0.38
N VAL A 39 14.42 -4.84 -0.18
CA VAL A 39 13.31 -5.56 0.46
C VAL A 39 13.76 -6.15 1.80
N ASN A 40 14.90 -6.84 1.85
CA ASN A 40 15.40 -7.43 3.08
C ASN A 40 15.69 -6.38 4.15
N LYS A 41 16.32 -5.25 3.77
CA LYS A 41 16.55 -4.12 4.68
C LYS A 41 15.24 -3.55 5.23
N THR A 42 14.22 -3.44 4.38
CA THR A 42 12.91 -2.94 4.81
C THR A 42 12.24 -3.92 5.78
N LYS A 43 12.29 -5.23 5.49
CA LYS A 43 11.79 -6.29 6.40
C LYS A 43 12.50 -6.29 7.75
N GLU A 44 13.81 -6.14 7.76
CA GLU A 44 14.62 -6.08 8.98
C GLU A 44 14.18 -4.91 9.88
N ILE A 45 13.81 -3.79 9.29
CA ILE A 45 13.40 -2.59 10.02
C ILE A 45 11.93 -2.62 10.42
N LEU A 46 11.01 -2.89 9.46
CA LEU A 46 9.56 -2.76 9.63
C LEU A 46 8.86 -4.09 9.92
N GLY A 47 9.55 -5.23 9.83
CA GLY A 47 8.96 -6.55 9.95
C GLY A 47 8.42 -7.10 8.62
N ASN A 48 7.68 -8.20 8.69
CA ASN A 48 7.27 -8.97 7.50
C ASN A 48 5.93 -8.55 6.89
N ASN A 49 5.15 -7.70 7.55
CA ASN A 49 3.86 -7.24 7.05
C ASN A 49 4.03 -6.08 6.05
N ILE A 50 4.65 -6.37 4.92
CA ILE A 50 4.93 -5.40 3.86
C ILE A 50 4.16 -5.81 2.61
N PHE A 51 3.53 -4.82 1.96
CA PHE A 51 2.82 -4.97 0.70
C PHE A 51 3.47 -4.07 -0.35
N TYR A 52 3.72 -4.62 -1.51
CA TYR A 52 4.29 -3.88 -2.63
C TYR A 52 3.19 -3.21 -3.44
N SER A 53 3.22 -1.88 -3.51
CA SER A 53 2.30 -1.12 -4.36
C SER A 53 2.63 -1.32 -5.85
N ILE A 54 1.84 -2.17 -6.52
CA ILE A 54 2.05 -2.58 -7.92
C ILE A 54 2.03 -1.40 -8.89
N LYS A 55 1.28 -0.34 -8.57
CA LYS A 55 1.24 0.90 -9.36
C LYS A 55 2.61 1.54 -9.61
N SER A 56 3.60 1.28 -8.73
CA SER A 56 4.95 1.81 -8.90
C SER A 56 5.72 1.12 -10.04
N ASN A 57 5.57 -0.18 -10.19
CA ASN A 57 6.07 -0.95 -11.34
C ASN A 57 5.39 -2.31 -11.42
N SER A 58 4.54 -2.48 -12.41
CA SER A 58 3.75 -3.70 -12.63
C SER A 58 4.42 -4.73 -13.56
N ASN A 59 5.74 -4.63 -13.78
CA ASN A 59 6.48 -5.61 -14.59
C ASN A 59 6.41 -7.00 -13.96
N GLN A 60 6.04 -8.01 -14.75
CA GLN A 60 5.83 -9.38 -14.26
C GLN A 60 7.07 -10.02 -13.62
N ALA A 61 8.28 -9.73 -14.12
CA ALA A 61 9.50 -10.24 -13.52
C ALA A 61 9.73 -9.64 -12.12
N ILE A 62 9.43 -8.34 -11.95
CA ILE A 62 9.51 -7.67 -10.63
C ILE A 62 8.45 -8.24 -9.70
N LEU A 63 7.20 -8.43 -10.15
CA LEU A 63 6.15 -8.99 -9.32
C LEU A 63 6.47 -10.42 -8.86
N LYS A 64 6.97 -11.28 -9.75
CA LYS A 64 7.44 -12.63 -9.40
C LYS A 64 8.56 -12.59 -8.38
N LEU A 65 9.49 -11.64 -8.50
CA LEU A 65 10.57 -11.45 -7.53
C LEU A 65 10.00 -11.02 -6.17
N MET A 66 9.07 -10.06 -6.12
CA MET A 66 8.43 -9.64 -4.87
C MET A 66 7.69 -10.80 -4.20
N ASN A 67 6.94 -11.58 -4.97
CA ASN A 67 6.27 -12.78 -4.46
C ASN A 67 7.27 -13.81 -3.88
N SER A 68 8.40 -14.05 -4.57
CA SER A 68 9.43 -14.97 -4.09
C SER A 68 10.13 -14.49 -2.80
N LEU A 69 10.08 -13.21 -2.53
CA LEU A 69 10.58 -12.59 -1.30
C LEU A 69 9.52 -12.52 -0.20
N ASP A 70 8.39 -13.19 -0.37
CA ASP A 70 7.31 -13.22 0.64
C ASP A 70 6.76 -11.83 0.98
N ILE A 71 6.60 -10.97 -0.03
CA ILE A 71 5.97 -9.65 0.05
C ILE A 71 4.53 -9.77 -0.42
N GLY A 72 3.58 -9.10 0.26
CA GLY A 72 2.21 -8.98 -0.21
C GLY A 72 2.07 -7.99 -1.38
N ALA A 73 0.90 -7.92 -1.98
CA ALA A 73 0.59 -7.00 -3.06
C ALA A 73 -0.51 -6.00 -2.66
N ASP A 74 -0.23 -4.72 -2.88
CA ASP A 74 -1.21 -3.64 -2.85
C ASP A 74 -1.57 -3.30 -4.30
N VAL A 75 -2.85 -3.48 -4.65
CA VAL A 75 -3.38 -3.27 -6.00
C VAL A 75 -4.44 -2.17 -5.99
N VAL A 76 -4.47 -1.34 -7.04
CA VAL A 76 -5.42 -0.22 -7.14
C VAL A 76 -6.35 -0.35 -8.35
N SER A 77 -6.33 -1.49 -9.04
CA SER A 77 -7.23 -1.82 -10.14
C SER A 77 -7.36 -3.32 -10.34
N VAL A 78 -8.43 -3.75 -11.01
CA VAL A 78 -8.58 -5.17 -11.38
C VAL A 78 -7.48 -5.63 -12.33
N GLY A 79 -6.92 -4.74 -13.15
CA GLY A 79 -5.78 -5.03 -14.01
C GLY A 79 -4.53 -5.39 -13.19
N GLU A 80 -4.24 -4.64 -12.15
CA GLU A 80 -3.15 -4.96 -11.22
C GLU A 80 -3.43 -6.23 -10.41
N LEU A 81 -4.66 -6.44 -9.95
CA LEU A 81 -5.07 -7.67 -9.28
C LEU A 81 -4.82 -8.91 -10.16
N LYS A 82 -5.19 -8.85 -11.45
CA LYS A 82 -4.90 -9.94 -12.40
C LYS A 82 -3.40 -10.17 -12.56
N ARG A 83 -2.62 -9.10 -12.66
CA ARG A 83 -1.15 -9.20 -12.77
C ARG A 83 -0.51 -9.78 -11.52
N ALA A 84 -1.01 -9.42 -10.32
CA ALA A 84 -0.55 -10.01 -9.06
C ALA A 84 -0.81 -11.52 -9.02
N LEU A 85 -2.04 -11.94 -9.34
CA LEU A 85 -2.41 -13.36 -9.39
C LEU A 85 -1.59 -14.13 -10.42
N GLU A 86 -1.36 -13.57 -11.61
CA GLU A 86 -0.51 -14.16 -12.65
C GLU A 86 0.96 -14.29 -12.23
N ALA A 87 1.45 -13.34 -11.40
CA ALA A 87 2.79 -13.42 -10.81
C ALA A 87 2.90 -14.45 -9.67
N GLY A 88 1.78 -15.07 -9.28
CA GLY A 88 1.74 -16.13 -8.26
C GLY A 88 1.49 -15.65 -6.84
N PHE A 89 1.08 -14.39 -6.63
CA PHE A 89 0.71 -13.94 -5.28
C PHE A 89 -0.48 -14.73 -4.74
N ASP A 90 -0.35 -15.18 -3.48
CA ASP A 90 -1.46 -15.76 -2.76
C ASP A 90 -2.57 -14.69 -2.58
N PRO A 91 -3.84 -14.97 -2.94
CA PRO A 91 -4.95 -14.07 -2.69
C PRO A 91 -5.00 -13.53 -1.24
N ASN A 92 -4.64 -14.36 -0.26
CA ASN A 92 -4.56 -13.96 1.15
C ASN A 92 -3.44 -12.95 1.46
N LYS A 93 -2.60 -12.60 0.47
CA LYS A 93 -1.56 -11.58 0.55
C LYS A 93 -1.81 -10.42 -0.41
N ILE A 94 -3.05 -10.24 -0.87
CA ILE A 94 -3.44 -9.15 -1.76
C ILE A 94 -4.44 -8.24 -1.05
N ILE A 95 -4.17 -6.93 -1.07
CA ILE A 95 -5.05 -5.87 -0.61
C ILE A 95 -5.47 -5.03 -1.81
N PHE A 96 -6.75 -4.72 -1.94
CA PHE A 96 -7.28 -3.90 -3.02
C PHE A 96 -7.65 -2.50 -2.51
N GLU A 97 -6.84 -1.53 -2.88
CA GLU A 97 -6.96 -0.09 -2.58
C GLU A 97 -7.57 0.68 -3.76
N GLY A 98 -7.74 1.97 -3.58
CA GLY A 98 -8.06 2.92 -4.65
C GLY A 98 -9.53 3.29 -4.77
N VAL A 99 -9.75 4.46 -5.34
CA VAL A 99 -11.08 5.04 -5.58
C VAL A 99 -11.69 4.53 -6.89
N GLY A 100 -13.02 4.55 -6.97
CA GLY A 100 -13.73 4.28 -8.22
C GLY A 100 -13.72 2.84 -8.67
N LYS A 101 -13.62 1.88 -7.75
CA LYS A 101 -13.81 0.46 -8.06
C LYS A 101 -15.23 0.24 -8.62
N SER A 102 -15.33 -0.32 -9.82
CA SER A 102 -16.62 -0.68 -10.41
C SER A 102 -17.20 -1.95 -9.77
N ASP A 103 -18.48 -2.19 -9.96
CA ASP A 103 -19.15 -3.42 -9.54
C ASP A 103 -18.41 -4.66 -10.06
N GLN A 104 -17.93 -4.62 -11.30
CA GLN A 104 -17.19 -5.73 -11.90
C GLN A 104 -15.83 -5.94 -11.22
N ASP A 105 -15.13 -4.87 -10.82
CA ASP A 105 -13.86 -4.95 -10.09
C ASP A 105 -14.07 -5.58 -8.72
N LEU A 106 -15.11 -5.12 -8.00
CA LEU A 106 -15.47 -5.64 -6.68
C LEU A 106 -15.90 -7.11 -6.76
N LEU A 107 -16.75 -7.47 -7.72
CA LEU A 107 -17.16 -8.86 -7.94
C LEU A 107 -15.98 -9.77 -8.27
N TYR A 108 -15.02 -9.29 -9.06
CA TYR A 108 -13.81 -10.04 -9.35
C TYR A 108 -12.96 -10.27 -8.09
N ALA A 109 -12.79 -9.23 -7.26
CA ALA A 109 -12.06 -9.32 -6.00
C ALA A 109 -12.74 -10.29 -5.02
N ILE A 110 -14.06 -10.20 -4.85
CA ILE A 110 -14.87 -11.14 -4.06
C ILE A 110 -14.69 -12.58 -4.54
N HIS A 111 -14.77 -12.79 -5.88
CA HIS A 111 -14.59 -14.13 -6.45
C HIS A 111 -13.20 -14.70 -6.19
N LYS A 112 -12.17 -13.86 -6.22
CA LYS A 112 -10.78 -14.28 -5.97
C LYS A 112 -10.47 -14.46 -4.47
N ASN A 113 -11.39 -14.07 -3.60
CA ASN A 113 -11.25 -14.20 -2.15
C ASN A 113 -9.92 -13.61 -1.65
N ILE A 114 -9.63 -12.38 -2.06
CA ILE A 114 -8.43 -11.67 -1.63
C ILE A 114 -8.52 -11.30 -0.15
N ARG A 115 -7.37 -10.98 0.46
CA ARG A 115 -7.25 -10.69 1.89
C ARG A 115 -8.14 -9.56 2.37
N LEU A 116 -8.19 -8.45 1.64
CA LEU A 116 -8.86 -7.24 2.08
C LEU A 116 -9.24 -6.36 0.89
N ILE A 117 -10.43 -5.76 0.96
CA ILE A 117 -10.86 -4.69 0.06
C ILE A 117 -10.99 -3.42 0.90
N ASN A 118 -10.12 -2.45 0.66
CA ASN A 118 -10.19 -1.15 1.33
C ASN A 118 -11.19 -0.24 0.61
N THR A 119 -12.23 0.17 1.34
CA THR A 119 -13.29 1.06 0.85
C THR A 119 -12.93 2.51 1.11
N GLU A 120 -13.30 3.39 0.19
CA GLU A 120 -12.95 4.81 0.23
C GLU A 120 -14.16 5.75 0.37
N SER A 121 -15.38 5.19 0.46
CA SER A 121 -16.61 5.96 0.70
C SER A 121 -17.69 5.12 1.39
N LEU A 122 -18.68 5.80 2.00
CA LEU A 122 -19.83 5.13 2.61
C LEU A 122 -20.69 4.43 1.54
N GLU A 123 -20.74 4.98 0.36
CA GLU A 123 -21.47 4.43 -0.79
C GLU A 123 -20.81 3.14 -1.27
N GLU A 124 -19.48 3.08 -1.30
CA GLU A 124 -18.74 1.87 -1.67
C GLU A 124 -18.95 0.76 -0.64
N ILE A 125 -19.01 1.07 0.66
CA ILE A 125 -19.35 0.09 1.71
C ILE A 125 -20.72 -0.53 1.44
N LYS A 126 -21.74 0.29 1.14
CA LYS A 126 -23.11 -0.20 0.84
C LYS A 126 -23.14 -1.06 -0.42
N LEU A 127 -22.46 -0.59 -1.48
CA LEU A 127 -22.35 -1.33 -2.73
C LEU A 127 -21.72 -2.71 -2.51
N LEU A 128 -20.62 -2.73 -1.78
CA LEU A 128 -19.87 -3.97 -1.51
C LEU A 128 -20.69 -4.95 -0.66
N ASP A 129 -21.47 -4.46 0.34
CA ASP A 129 -22.37 -5.31 1.13
C ASP A 129 -23.45 -5.96 0.25
N ASN A 130 -24.06 -5.20 -0.66
CA ASN A 130 -25.04 -5.71 -1.60
C ASN A 130 -24.44 -6.79 -2.51
N LEU A 131 -23.29 -6.50 -3.15
CA LEU A 131 -22.62 -7.44 -4.05
C LEU A 131 -22.16 -8.72 -3.33
N ALA A 132 -21.65 -8.60 -2.11
CA ALA A 132 -21.23 -9.73 -1.30
C ALA A 132 -22.45 -10.59 -0.88
N ASN A 133 -23.55 -9.93 -0.48
CA ASN A 133 -24.80 -10.61 -0.13
C ASN A 133 -25.39 -11.40 -1.32
N GLU A 134 -25.43 -10.81 -2.53
CA GLU A 134 -25.86 -11.51 -3.75
C GLU A 134 -25.03 -12.75 -4.06
N LYS A 135 -23.77 -12.76 -3.67
CA LYS A 135 -22.86 -13.91 -3.84
C LYS A 135 -22.84 -14.87 -2.65
N ASN A 136 -23.66 -14.61 -1.60
CA ASN A 136 -23.66 -15.37 -0.35
C ASN A 136 -22.23 -15.49 0.24
N ARG A 137 -21.49 -14.38 0.25
CA ARG A 137 -20.12 -14.29 0.78
C ARG A 137 -20.06 -13.30 1.92
N ILE A 138 -19.20 -13.58 2.90
CA ILE A 138 -18.75 -12.58 3.87
C ILE A 138 -17.39 -12.10 3.40
N VAL A 139 -17.22 -10.78 3.29
CA VAL A 139 -15.99 -10.16 2.76
C VAL A 139 -15.30 -9.37 3.87
N ASP A 140 -14.03 -9.62 4.06
CA ASP A 140 -13.18 -8.81 4.92
C ASP A 140 -12.87 -7.48 4.24
N ILE A 141 -13.18 -6.39 4.93
CA ILE A 141 -12.97 -5.04 4.42
C ILE A 141 -12.09 -4.21 5.33
N GLY A 142 -11.40 -3.26 4.73
CA GLY A 142 -10.83 -2.11 5.41
C GLY A 142 -11.56 -0.84 5.04
N VAL A 143 -11.33 0.21 5.80
CA VAL A 143 -11.79 1.56 5.47
C VAL A 143 -10.59 2.48 5.40
N ARG A 144 -10.42 3.15 4.26
CA ARG A 144 -9.40 4.18 4.13
C ARG A 144 -9.89 5.48 4.74
N LEU A 145 -9.12 5.96 5.70
CA LEU A 145 -9.38 7.22 6.40
C LEU A 145 -8.44 8.32 5.87
N ASN A 146 -8.97 9.53 5.79
CA ASN A 146 -8.17 10.71 5.51
C ASN A 146 -7.81 11.38 6.85
N PRO A 147 -6.54 11.33 7.30
CA PRO A 147 -6.14 11.84 8.62
C PRO A 147 -6.00 13.37 8.69
N ASP A 148 -6.28 14.10 7.61
CA ASP A 148 -6.07 15.54 7.49
C ASP A 148 -4.66 15.99 7.90
N VAL A 149 -3.66 15.21 7.53
CA VAL A 149 -2.24 15.48 7.79
C VAL A 149 -1.57 15.92 6.49
N ASP A 150 -0.90 17.06 6.54
CA ASP A 150 -0.05 17.51 5.45
C ASP A 150 1.25 16.70 5.41
N GLY A 151 1.41 15.86 4.38
CA GLY A 151 2.66 15.14 4.12
C GLY A 151 3.84 16.05 3.71
N GLU A 152 3.57 17.36 3.58
CA GLU A 152 4.53 18.37 3.08
C GLU A 152 5.20 17.95 1.76
N THR A 153 4.43 17.29 0.92
CA THR A 153 4.83 16.83 -0.40
C THR A 153 4.42 17.84 -1.47
N LEU A 154 4.84 17.62 -2.71
CA LEU A 154 4.32 18.40 -3.83
C LEU A 154 2.79 18.30 -3.88
N SER A 155 2.09 19.42 -4.04
CA SER A 155 0.61 19.48 -4.01
C SER A 155 -0.10 18.48 -4.94
N LYS A 156 0.57 18.11 -6.03
CA LYS A 156 0.04 17.12 -7.00
C LYS A 156 0.09 15.66 -6.55
N ILE A 157 0.85 15.35 -5.49
CA ILE A 157 1.04 13.99 -4.96
C ILE A 157 0.63 13.86 -3.48
N SER A 158 0.04 14.92 -2.92
CA SER A 158 -0.60 14.91 -1.60
C SER A 158 -1.88 14.07 -1.64
N THR A 159 -2.15 13.31 -0.60
CA THR A 159 -3.35 12.47 -0.47
C THR A 159 -3.93 12.45 0.95
N GLY A 160 -3.35 13.23 1.87
CA GLY A 160 -3.70 13.21 3.29
C GLY A 160 -4.45 14.44 3.81
N LYS A 161 -4.63 15.48 3.00
CA LYS A 161 -5.34 16.70 3.39
C LYS A 161 -6.85 16.55 3.21
N LYS A 162 -7.63 17.29 4.00
CA LYS A 162 -9.11 17.33 3.92
C LYS A 162 -9.63 17.68 2.52
N THR A 163 -8.86 18.43 1.74
CA THR A 163 -9.17 18.78 0.35
C THR A 163 -8.83 17.67 -0.65
N ASP A 164 -8.14 16.63 -0.23
CA ASP A 164 -7.74 15.54 -1.10
C ASP A 164 -8.92 14.56 -1.28
N LYS A 165 -9.00 13.96 -2.46
CA LYS A 165 -10.14 13.12 -2.89
C LYS A 165 -10.15 11.68 -2.33
N PHE A 166 -9.20 11.33 -1.48
CA PHE A 166 -8.99 9.95 -1.04
C PHE A 166 -9.44 9.75 0.40
N GLY A 167 -10.11 8.62 0.63
CA GLY A 167 -10.52 8.16 1.96
C GLY A 167 -11.74 8.89 2.53
N ILE A 168 -12.23 8.38 3.64
CA ILE A 168 -13.35 8.94 4.40
C ILE A 168 -12.78 9.82 5.50
N GLU A 169 -13.34 11.02 5.68
CA GLU A 169 -12.93 11.95 6.74
C GLU A 169 -13.12 11.33 8.13
N PHE A 170 -12.23 11.64 9.06
CA PHE A 170 -12.27 11.17 10.44
C PHE A 170 -13.57 11.52 11.16
N ASP A 171 -14.17 12.68 10.87
CA ASP A 171 -15.45 13.11 11.42
C ASP A 171 -16.60 12.16 11.09
N ASN A 172 -16.42 11.28 10.11
CA ASN A 172 -17.43 10.31 9.71
C ASN A 172 -17.24 8.90 10.33
N ILE A 173 -16.29 8.70 11.25
CA ILE A 173 -16.03 7.39 11.87
C ILE A 173 -17.33 6.83 12.52
N ASP A 174 -18.12 7.63 13.22
CA ASP A 174 -19.37 7.18 13.82
C ASP A 174 -20.41 6.72 12.78
N LYS A 175 -20.43 7.36 11.60
CA LYS A 175 -21.28 6.94 10.49
C LYS A 175 -20.78 5.62 9.89
N ILE A 176 -19.46 5.43 9.78
CA ILE A 176 -18.86 4.17 9.33
C ILE A 176 -19.23 3.05 10.30
N ILE A 177 -19.05 3.25 11.60
CA ILE A 177 -19.37 2.27 12.64
C ILE A 177 -20.85 1.85 12.54
N LYS A 178 -21.75 2.83 12.47
CA LYS A 178 -23.20 2.57 12.34
C LYS A 178 -23.52 1.79 11.07
N LEU A 179 -22.94 2.19 9.94
CA LEU A 179 -23.16 1.54 8.66
C LEU A 179 -22.68 0.10 8.66
N VAL A 180 -21.42 -0.13 9.05
CA VAL A 180 -20.82 -1.48 9.04
C VAL A 180 -21.55 -2.44 9.97
N LYS A 181 -22.01 -1.96 11.15
CA LYS A 181 -22.85 -2.78 12.05
C LYS A 181 -24.20 -3.16 11.45
N SER A 182 -24.68 -2.45 10.45
CA SER A 182 -25.91 -2.80 9.72
C SER A 182 -25.67 -3.71 8.52
N CYS A 183 -24.41 -3.83 8.05
CA CYS A 183 -24.04 -4.73 6.96
C CYS A 183 -24.15 -6.20 7.38
N LYS A 184 -24.59 -7.05 6.45
CA LYS A 184 -24.78 -8.48 6.71
C LYS A 184 -23.68 -9.35 6.12
N SER A 185 -22.98 -8.82 5.13
CA SER A 185 -22.00 -9.56 4.32
C SER A 185 -20.61 -8.96 4.38
N LEU A 186 -20.37 -7.99 5.27
CA LEU A 186 -19.07 -7.36 5.45
C LEU A 186 -18.56 -7.57 6.88
N ASN A 187 -17.25 -7.78 6.97
CA ASN A 187 -16.51 -7.86 8.21
C ASN A 187 -15.43 -6.78 8.19
N LEU A 188 -15.62 -5.68 8.91
CA LEU A 188 -14.60 -4.63 9.03
C LEU A 188 -13.50 -5.10 9.95
N ILE A 189 -12.32 -5.36 9.38
CA ILE A 189 -11.13 -5.83 10.11
C ILE A 189 -9.91 -4.90 9.95
N GLY A 190 -9.99 -3.89 9.12
CA GLY A 190 -8.86 -3.01 8.84
C GLY A 190 -9.23 -1.55 8.67
N ILE A 191 -8.23 -0.71 8.92
CA ILE A 191 -8.24 0.70 8.55
C ILE A 191 -6.96 1.00 7.80
N SER A 192 -7.02 1.91 6.82
CA SER A 192 -5.85 2.33 6.06
C SER A 192 -5.77 3.85 5.91
N CYS A 193 -4.57 4.36 5.66
CA CYS A 193 -4.34 5.73 5.25
C CYS A 193 -3.14 5.84 4.32
N HIS A 194 -3.08 6.92 3.57
CA HIS A 194 -1.90 7.28 2.79
C HIS A 194 -1.85 8.79 2.59
N ILE A 195 -0.80 9.43 3.08
CA ILE A 195 -0.68 10.90 3.13
C ILE A 195 0.15 11.49 1.98
N GLY A 196 0.68 10.66 1.09
CA GLY A 196 1.40 11.11 -0.09
C GLY A 196 2.66 10.32 -0.40
N SER A 197 3.39 10.80 -1.40
CA SER A 197 4.65 10.20 -1.85
C SER A 197 5.82 11.15 -1.62
N GLN A 198 7.04 10.61 -1.48
CA GLN A 198 8.26 11.38 -1.23
C GLN A 198 8.23 12.20 0.07
N ILE A 199 7.68 11.60 1.11
CA ILE A 199 7.59 12.21 2.45
C ILE A 199 8.96 12.13 3.10
N SER A 200 9.58 13.29 3.32
CA SER A 200 10.92 13.40 3.90
C SER A 200 10.92 13.73 5.39
N LYS A 201 9.77 14.17 5.94
CA LYS A 201 9.66 14.60 7.33
C LYS A 201 8.99 13.53 8.21
N ASN A 202 9.69 13.14 9.27
CA ASN A 202 9.20 12.15 10.23
C ASN A 202 7.95 12.61 11.01
N GLU A 203 7.79 13.93 11.21
CA GLU A 203 6.65 14.47 11.94
C GLU A 203 5.32 14.17 11.26
N ALA A 204 5.28 14.14 9.93
CA ALA A 204 4.09 13.76 9.18
C ALA A 204 3.67 12.30 9.51
N TYR A 205 4.63 11.37 9.58
CA TYR A 205 4.35 9.99 9.97
C TYR A 205 3.87 9.89 11.42
N LYS A 206 4.53 10.57 12.35
CA LYS A 206 4.16 10.58 13.77
C LYS A 206 2.72 11.05 13.97
N ASN A 207 2.36 12.17 13.35
CA ASN A 207 1.02 12.73 13.43
C ASN A 207 -0.01 11.78 12.83
N THR A 208 0.28 11.19 11.65
CA THR A 208 -0.59 10.22 11.00
C THR A 208 -0.81 8.99 11.87
N PHE A 209 0.25 8.42 12.45
CA PHE A 209 0.14 7.21 13.28
C PHE A 209 -0.67 7.48 14.55
N SER A 210 -0.49 8.65 15.17
CA SER A 210 -1.31 9.06 16.32
C SER A 210 -2.80 9.17 15.97
N GLN A 211 -3.13 9.75 14.82
CA GLN A 211 -4.51 9.81 14.33
C GLN A 211 -5.07 8.43 14.04
N MET A 212 -4.31 7.57 13.35
CA MET A 212 -4.76 6.22 13.02
C MET A 212 -4.95 5.35 14.27
N LYS A 213 -4.11 5.54 15.31
CA LYS A 213 -4.32 4.88 16.60
C LYS A 213 -5.64 5.31 17.22
N MET A 214 -5.90 6.62 17.31
CA MET A 214 -7.18 7.14 17.83
C MET A 214 -8.39 6.57 17.07
N ALA A 215 -8.29 6.47 15.75
CA ALA A 215 -9.33 5.85 14.94
C ALA A 215 -9.52 4.37 15.26
N ALA A 216 -8.43 3.61 15.36
CA ALA A 216 -8.46 2.20 15.71
C ALA A 216 -9.12 1.98 17.09
N ASP A 217 -8.72 2.76 18.10
CA ASP A 217 -9.28 2.70 19.44
C ASP A 217 -10.80 2.93 19.40
N LYS A 218 -11.28 3.94 18.66
CA LYS A 218 -12.70 4.24 18.53
C LYS A 218 -13.50 3.10 17.87
N PHE A 219 -12.94 2.43 16.87
CA PHE A 219 -13.57 1.23 16.28
C PHE A 219 -13.61 0.09 17.29
N ILE A 220 -12.52 -0.17 18.01
CA ILE A 220 -12.42 -1.24 19.01
C ILE A 220 -13.39 -1.00 20.16
N GLU A 221 -13.47 0.20 20.72
CA GLU A 221 -14.42 0.61 21.75
C GLU A 221 -15.87 0.41 21.30
N SER A 222 -16.14 0.55 20.00
CA SER A 222 -17.45 0.26 19.43
C SER A 222 -17.76 -1.23 19.28
N GLY A 223 -16.80 -2.13 19.58
CA GLY A 223 -16.92 -3.58 19.45
C GLY A 223 -16.52 -4.12 18.07
N ILE A 224 -15.87 -3.32 17.21
CA ILE A 224 -15.32 -3.76 15.93
C ILE A 224 -13.88 -4.23 16.15
N ASN A 225 -13.57 -5.47 15.76
CA ASN A 225 -12.23 -6.05 15.96
C ASN A 225 -11.27 -5.67 14.83
N ILE A 226 -10.54 -4.56 14.98
CA ILE A 226 -9.51 -4.15 14.03
C ILE A 226 -8.28 -5.05 14.17
N LYS A 227 -7.90 -5.71 13.09
CA LYS A 227 -6.74 -6.63 12.99
C LYS A 227 -5.62 -6.05 12.12
N HIS A 228 -5.93 -5.06 11.28
CA HIS A 228 -5.01 -4.48 10.32
C HIS A 228 -5.08 -2.95 10.38
N VAL A 229 -3.91 -2.33 10.51
CA VAL A 229 -3.74 -0.89 10.35
C VAL A 229 -2.68 -0.68 9.27
N ASP A 230 -3.11 -0.22 8.11
CA ASP A 230 -2.21 0.13 7.01
C ASP A 230 -1.90 1.63 7.11
N LEU A 231 -0.64 1.93 7.31
CA LEU A 231 -0.14 3.30 7.51
C LEU A 231 0.43 3.90 6.21
N GLY A 232 0.19 3.23 5.10
CA GLY A 232 0.69 3.64 3.80
C GLY A 232 2.20 3.46 3.65
N GLY A 233 2.77 4.20 2.73
CA GLY A 233 4.19 4.21 2.43
C GLY A 233 4.66 5.62 2.11
N GLY A 234 5.12 5.82 0.86
CA GLY A 234 5.52 7.15 0.39
C GLY A 234 6.87 7.62 0.91
N PHE A 235 7.71 6.70 1.39
CA PHE A 235 9.04 7.01 1.90
C PHE A 235 9.88 7.75 0.87
N HIS A 236 10.57 8.78 1.34
CA HIS A 236 11.43 9.58 0.50
C HIS A 236 12.60 8.76 -0.08
N VAL A 237 12.87 8.97 -1.35
CA VAL A 237 14.03 8.42 -2.06
C VAL A 237 14.81 9.57 -2.69
N LYS A 238 16.11 9.60 -2.47
CA LYS A 238 16.98 10.58 -3.12
C LYS A 238 17.03 10.38 -4.63
N TYR A 239 16.75 11.41 -5.38
CA TYR A 239 16.99 11.50 -6.83
C TYR A 239 18.27 12.26 -7.15
N LYS A 240 18.68 13.18 -6.26
CA LYS A 240 19.88 14.02 -6.39
C LYS A 240 20.66 13.99 -5.08
N ASP A 241 21.95 14.26 -5.15
CA ASP A 241 22.81 14.34 -3.96
C ASP A 241 22.37 15.44 -2.97
N SER A 242 21.73 16.50 -3.49
CA SER A 242 21.18 17.58 -2.68
C SER A 242 19.88 17.23 -1.94
N ASP A 243 19.24 16.11 -2.27
CA ASP A 243 18.00 15.71 -1.63
C ASP A 243 18.26 15.26 -0.18
N PRO A 244 17.33 15.49 0.77
CA PRO A 244 17.50 15.13 2.15
C PRO A 244 17.67 13.60 2.30
N ASP A 245 18.45 13.20 3.30
CA ASP A 245 18.51 11.80 3.70
C ASP A 245 17.23 11.41 4.46
N PHE A 246 16.68 10.24 4.13
CA PHE A 246 15.55 9.67 4.83
C PHE A 246 15.95 8.37 5.54
N ASN A 247 15.68 8.29 6.84
CA ASN A 247 15.96 7.10 7.60
C ASN A 247 14.67 6.38 7.99
N ILE A 248 14.38 5.27 7.33
CA ILE A 248 13.18 4.46 7.57
C ILE A 248 13.08 3.92 9.02
N LYS A 249 14.20 3.86 9.77
CA LYS A 249 14.18 3.47 11.19
C LYS A 249 13.36 4.44 12.04
N THR A 250 13.36 5.73 11.69
CA THR A 250 12.58 6.73 12.42
C THR A 250 11.08 6.52 12.26
N VAL A 251 10.63 5.92 11.16
CA VAL A 251 9.22 5.51 10.97
C VAL A 251 8.87 4.41 11.96
N LYS A 252 9.75 3.42 12.14
CA LYS A 252 9.58 2.37 13.16
C LYS A 252 9.49 2.97 14.57
N ASP A 253 10.36 3.92 14.88
CA ASP A 253 10.36 4.58 16.21
C ASP A 253 9.04 5.33 16.45
N CYS A 254 8.48 5.99 15.42
CA CYS A 254 7.15 6.60 15.50
C CYS A 254 6.04 5.56 15.75
N LEU A 255 6.12 4.38 15.11
CA LEU A 255 5.17 3.28 15.32
C LEU A 255 5.23 2.75 16.76
N LEU A 256 6.41 2.51 17.28
CA LEU A 256 6.60 2.02 18.65
C LEU A 256 6.09 3.03 19.69
N TYR A 257 6.40 4.32 19.51
CA TYR A 257 5.93 5.38 20.40
C TYR A 257 4.40 5.44 20.49
N THR A 258 3.69 5.18 19.40
CA THR A 258 2.22 5.16 19.39
C THR A 258 1.63 3.87 19.93
N SER A 259 2.35 2.73 19.88
CA SER A 259 1.91 1.44 20.43
C SER A 259 2.11 1.33 21.93
N ASP A 260 3.19 1.91 22.46
CA ASP A 260 3.54 1.83 23.89
C ASP A 260 2.77 2.85 24.76
N ALA A 261 2.03 3.77 24.14
CA ALA A 261 1.18 4.75 24.82
C ALA A 261 -0.26 4.22 25.08
N ALA A 262 -0.48 2.92 24.93
CA ALA A 262 -1.77 2.25 25.11
C ALA A 262 -1.81 1.40 26.39
#